data_92c26a8d8a94a83eff2fd486b8baba35
#
_entry.id   92c26a8d8a94a83eff2fd486b8baba35
#
_cell.length_a   1.000
_cell.length_b   1.000
_cell.length_c   1.000
_cell.angle_alpha   90.00
_cell.angle_beta   90.00
_cell.angle_gamma   90.00
#
_symmetry.space_group_name_H-M   'P 1'
#
loop_
_entity.id
_entity.type
_entity.pdbx_description
1 polymer ?
#
loop_
_entity_poly.entity_id
_entity_poly.type
_entity_poly.pdbx_seq_one_letter_code
_entity_poly.pdbx_strand_id
1 'polypeptide(L)'
;MANIASARKRARQDVARNAHNRSLRSRLRTAIKSVRKSIEAGDKQAATKSLQSAQGIIDRIADKNVVHKNAASRYKSRLAAAVKAMA
;
A
#
# COMPACT_ATOMS: atom_id res chain seq x y z
N MET A 1 34.53 21.84 3.36
CA MET A 1 34.30 20.41 3.14
C MET A 1 33.19 19.81 4.00
N ALA A 2 32.33 20.64 4.52
CA ALA A 2 31.11 20.20 5.19
C ALA A 2 30.25 19.28 4.29
N ASN A 3 30.38 19.43 2.97
CA ASN A 3 29.56 18.72 1.99
C ASN A 3 29.73 17.19 2.00
N ILE A 4 30.93 16.68 2.32
CA ILE A 4 31.18 15.23 2.31
C ILE A 4 30.45 14.55 3.46
N ALA A 5 30.53 15.10 4.67
CA ALA A 5 29.84 14.56 5.83
C ALA A 5 28.32 14.64 5.66
N SER A 6 27.80 15.76 5.13
CA SER A 6 26.38 15.94 4.83
C SER A 6 25.89 14.97 3.75
N ALA A 7 26.70 14.75 2.71
CA ALA A 7 26.37 13.81 1.64
C ALA A 7 26.30 12.37 2.17
N ARG A 8 27.23 11.97 3.04
CA ARG A 8 27.22 10.65 3.67
C ARG A 8 25.98 10.45 4.56
N LYS A 9 25.61 11.48 5.31
CA LYS A 9 24.43 11.44 6.16
C LYS A 9 23.16 11.30 5.31
N ARG A 10 23.04 12.08 4.24
CA ARG A 10 21.91 12.00 3.29
C ARG A 10 21.84 10.62 2.66
N ALA A 11 22.97 10.07 2.21
CA ALA A 11 23.02 8.74 1.62
C ALA A 11 22.51 7.67 2.59
N ARG A 12 22.91 7.73 3.85
CA ARG A 12 22.42 6.80 4.87
C ARG A 12 20.92 6.97 5.13
N GLN A 13 20.44 8.21 5.18
CA GLN A 13 19.02 8.49 5.35
C GLN A 13 18.20 8.00 4.17
N ASP A 14 18.72 8.18 2.95
CA ASP A 14 18.05 7.72 1.72
C ASP A 14 17.97 6.20 1.67
N VAL A 15 19.03 5.49 2.05
CA VAL A 15 19.01 4.03 2.12
C VAL A 15 17.98 3.54 3.12
N ALA A 16 17.95 4.12 4.32
CA ALA A 16 16.98 3.76 5.36
C ALA A 16 15.54 4.06 4.91
N ARG A 17 15.32 5.23 4.28
CA ARG A 17 14.02 5.64 3.76
C ARG A 17 13.56 4.70 2.64
N ASN A 18 14.44 4.36 1.71
CA ASN A 18 14.13 3.46 0.61
C ASN A 18 13.76 2.06 1.11
N ALA A 19 14.49 1.54 2.11
CA ALA A 19 14.17 0.25 2.72
C ALA A 19 12.80 0.29 3.39
N HIS A 20 12.49 1.36 4.13
CA HIS A 20 11.20 1.54 4.79
C HIS A 20 10.06 1.65 3.77
N ASN A 21 10.25 2.45 2.71
CA ASN A 21 9.26 2.62 1.65
C ASN A 21 9.03 1.30 0.89
N ARG A 22 10.08 0.53 0.64
CA ARG A 22 9.97 -0.78 0.01
C ARG A 22 9.13 -1.73 0.86
N SER A 23 9.34 -1.74 2.17
CA SER A 23 8.55 -2.52 3.12
C SER A 23 7.07 -2.14 3.06
N LEU A 24 6.76 -0.84 3.05
CA LEU A 24 5.39 -0.35 2.97
C LEU A 24 4.73 -0.70 1.63
N ARG A 25 5.46 -0.61 0.52
CA ARG A 25 4.96 -1.03 -0.80
C ARG A 25 4.67 -2.52 -0.85
N SER A 26 5.53 -3.34 -0.25
CA SER A 26 5.28 -4.78 -0.11
C SER A 26 4.00 -5.06 0.66
N ARG A 27 3.79 -4.34 1.75
CA ARG A 27 2.59 -4.46 2.57
C ARG A 27 1.34 -4.08 1.78
N LEU A 28 1.43 -3.03 0.97
CA LEU A 28 0.36 -2.60 0.08
C LEU A 28 0.01 -3.68 -0.94
N ARG A 29 1.01 -4.26 -1.60
CA ARG A 29 0.80 -5.33 -2.57
C ARG A 29 0.16 -6.55 -1.94
N THR A 30 0.61 -6.93 -0.74
CA THR A 30 0.05 -8.07 -0.01
C THR A 30 -1.42 -7.84 0.32
N ALA A 31 -1.77 -6.63 0.76
CA ALA A 31 -3.16 -6.28 1.06
C ALA A 31 -4.04 -6.37 -0.19
N ILE A 32 -3.59 -5.83 -1.32
CA ILE A 32 -4.32 -5.89 -2.59
C ILE A 32 -4.47 -7.33 -3.06
N LYS A 33 -3.42 -8.13 -2.99
CA LYS A 33 -3.47 -9.56 -3.37
C LYS A 33 -4.45 -10.33 -2.51
N SER A 34 -4.51 -10.05 -1.22
CA SER A 34 -5.43 -10.70 -0.29
C SER A 34 -6.88 -10.49 -0.70
N VAL A 35 -7.24 -9.24 -1.05
CA VAL A 35 -8.59 -8.93 -1.55
C VAL A 35 -8.87 -9.66 -2.87
N ARG A 36 -7.93 -9.61 -3.80
CA ARG A 36 -8.08 -10.29 -5.11
C ARG A 36 -8.24 -11.79 -4.98
N LYS A 37 -7.49 -12.43 -4.08
CA LYS A 37 -7.61 -13.85 -3.79
C LYS A 37 -9.00 -14.21 -3.29
N SER A 38 -9.55 -13.42 -2.39
CA SER A 38 -10.90 -13.62 -1.86
C SER A 38 -11.96 -13.47 -2.94
N ILE A 39 -11.77 -12.51 -3.85
CA ILE A 39 -12.66 -12.30 -5.00
C ILE A 39 -12.61 -13.51 -5.94
N GLU A 40 -11.43 -14.01 -6.27
CA GLU A 40 -11.24 -15.18 -7.12
C GLU A 40 -11.86 -16.44 -6.51
N ALA A 41 -11.79 -16.58 -5.19
CA ALA A 41 -12.40 -17.68 -4.47
C ALA A 41 -13.92 -17.59 -4.41
N GLY A 42 -14.51 -16.44 -4.78
CA GLY A 42 -15.95 -16.25 -4.76
C GLY A 42 -16.55 -16.06 -3.38
N ASP A 43 -15.74 -15.82 -2.36
CA ASP A 43 -16.19 -15.60 -0.99
C ASP A 43 -16.33 -14.10 -0.72
N LYS A 44 -17.57 -13.62 -0.84
CA LYS A 44 -17.89 -12.20 -0.66
C LYS A 44 -17.64 -11.71 0.77
N GLN A 45 -17.92 -12.53 1.78
CA GLN A 45 -17.68 -12.15 3.18
C GLN A 45 -16.20 -11.98 3.45
N ALA A 46 -15.38 -12.94 3.01
CA ALA A 46 -13.92 -12.84 3.14
C ALA A 46 -13.37 -11.65 2.35
N ALA A 47 -13.89 -11.40 1.15
CA ALA A 47 -13.50 -10.28 0.31
C ALA A 47 -13.84 -8.95 0.99
N THR A 48 -15.00 -8.82 1.62
CA THR A 48 -15.41 -7.62 2.35
C THR A 48 -14.47 -7.34 3.54
N LYS A 49 -14.17 -8.38 4.32
CA LYS A 49 -13.23 -8.25 5.45
C LYS A 49 -11.83 -7.86 4.99
N SER A 50 -11.33 -8.51 3.95
CA SER A 50 -10.02 -8.20 3.35
C SER A 50 -10.00 -6.78 2.81
N LEU A 51 -11.08 -6.32 2.20
CA LEU A 51 -11.20 -4.95 1.70
C LEU A 51 -11.11 -3.93 2.82
N GLN A 52 -11.80 -4.15 3.94
CA GLN A 52 -11.76 -3.25 5.09
C GLN A 52 -10.34 -3.12 5.64
N SER A 53 -9.64 -4.25 5.79
CA SER A 53 -8.25 -4.27 6.23
C SER A 53 -7.34 -3.57 5.23
N ALA A 54 -7.54 -3.83 3.94
CA ALA A 54 -6.74 -3.23 2.86
C ALA A 54 -6.93 -1.72 2.80
N GLN A 55 -8.14 -1.22 2.98
CA GLN A 55 -8.41 0.22 2.97
C GLN A 55 -7.63 0.95 4.07
N GLY A 56 -7.58 0.39 5.27
CA GLY A 56 -6.79 0.94 6.37
C GLY A 56 -5.29 0.98 6.06
N ILE A 57 -4.75 -0.07 5.46
CA ILE A 57 -3.35 -0.16 5.07
C ILE A 57 -3.04 0.85 3.95
N ILE A 58 -3.89 0.94 2.94
CA ILE A 58 -3.73 1.89 1.82
C ILE A 58 -3.73 3.33 2.34
N ASP A 59 -4.65 3.67 3.24
CA ASP A 59 -4.74 5.01 3.82
C ASP A 59 -3.49 5.37 4.62
N ARG A 60 -2.97 4.45 5.44
CA ARG A 60 -1.75 4.66 6.21
C ARG A 60 -0.54 4.90 5.32
N ILE A 61 -0.43 4.14 4.24
CA ILE A 61 0.69 4.25 3.29
C ILE A 61 0.59 5.56 2.52
N ALA A 62 -0.61 5.99 2.14
CA ALA A 62 -0.84 7.29 1.51
C ALA A 62 -0.49 8.45 2.44
N ASP A 63 -0.84 8.36 3.73
CA ASP A 63 -0.50 9.37 4.73
C ASP A 63 1.01 9.53 4.91
N LYS A 64 1.77 8.45 4.69
CA LYS A 64 3.23 8.47 4.76
C LYS A 64 3.88 8.91 3.45
N ASN A 65 3.09 9.32 2.45
CA ASN A 65 3.55 9.78 1.14
C ASN A 65 4.35 8.74 0.34
N VAL A 66 4.17 7.46 0.63
CA VAL A 66 4.80 6.37 -0.12
C VAL A 66 4.11 6.20 -1.47
N VAL A 67 2.79 6.40 -1.49
CA VAL A 67 1.99 6.46 -2.72
C VAL A 67 1.18 7.74 -2.70
N HIS A 68 0.89 8.26 -3.88
CA HIS A 68 0.09 9.48 -4.00
C HIS A 68 -1.37 9.21 -3.62
N LYS A 69 -2.04 10.21 -3.04
CA LYS A 69 -3.46 10.11 -2.65
C LYS A 69 -4.35 9.66 -3.80
N ASN A 70 -4.09 10.13 -5.00
CA ASN A 70 -4.88 9.76 -6.17
C ASN A 70 -4.73 8.28 -6.52
N ALA A 71 -3.51 7.73 -6.39
CA ALA A 71 -3.27 6.30 -6.59
C ALA A 71 -3.97 5.49 -5.52
N ALA A 72 -3.89 5.91 -4.26
CA ALA A 72 -4.57 5.26 -3.14
C ALA A 72 -6.09 5.23 -3.35
N SER A 73 -6.68 6.34 -3.77
CA SER A 73 -8.10 6.42 -4.07
C SER A 73 -8.50 5.46 -5.20
N ARG A 74 -7.68 5.35 -6.25
CA ARG A 74 -7.93 4.41 -7.35
C ARG A 74 -7.90 2.96 -6.87
N TYR A 75 -6.90 2.60 -6.07
CA TYR A 75 -6.82 1.24 -5.52
C TYR A 75 -8.05 0.89 -4.70
N LYS A 76 -8.44 1.78 -3.79
CA LYS A 76 -9.63 1.56 -2.95
C LYS A 76 -10.89 1.45 -3.79
N SER A 77 -11.09 2.35 -4.75
CA SER A 77 -12.27 2.36 -5.61
C SER A 77 -12.37 1.10 -6.46
N ARG A 78 -11.26 0.66 -7.06
CA ARG A 78 -11.23 -0.54 -7.91
C ARG A 78 -11.51 -1.80 -7.09
N LEU A 79 -10.92 -1.92 -5.91
CA LEU A 79 -11.14 -3.07 -5.03
C LEU A 79 -12.59 -3.09 -4.53
N ALA A 80 -13.11 -1.94 -4.11
CA ALA A 80 -14.49 -1.84 -3.64
C ALA A 80 -15.49 -2.20 -4.76
N ALA A 81 -15.25 -1.70 -5.97
CA ALA A 81 -16.08 -2.03 -7.13
C ALA A 81 -16.05 -3.53 -7.45
N ALA A 82 -14.88 -4.16 -7.39
CA ALA A 82 -14.73 -5.58 -7.65
C ALA A 82 -15.47 -6.42 -6.60
N VAL A 83 -15.39 -6.05 -5.32
CA VAL A 83 -16.11 -6.74 -4.24
C VAL A 83 -17.62 -6.56 -4.39
N LYS A 84 -18.06 -5.34 -4.74
CA LYS A 84 -19.48 -5.04 -4.94
C LYS A 84 -20.06 -5.80 -6.12
N ALA A 85 -19.28 -6.06 -7.15
CA ALA A 85 -19.69 -6.81 -8.32
C ALA A 85 -19.85 -8.33 -8.05
N MET A 86 -19.37 -8.81 -6.93
CA MET A 86 -19.54 -10.23 -6.54
C MET A 86 -21.00 -10.56 -6.25
N ALA A 87 -21.40 -11.74 -6.64
CA ALA A 87 -22.75 -12.26 -6.43
C ALA A 87 -23.07 -12.54 -4.96
#